data_a68f8f8496c3ff6fb7b87a9858c7bfa3
#
_entry.id   a68f8f8496c3ff6fb7b87a9858c7bfa3
#
_cell.length_a   1.000
_cell.length_b   1.000
_cell.length_c   1.000
_cell.angle_alpha   90.00
_cell.angle_beta   90.00
_cell.angle_gamma   90.00
#
_symmetry.space_group_name_H-M   'P 1'
#
loop_
_entity.id
_entity.type
_entity.pdbx_description
1 polymer ?
#
loop_
_entity_poly.entity_id
_entity_poly.type
_entity_poly.pdbx_seq_one_letter_code
_entity_poly.pdbx_strand_id
1 'polypeptide(L)'
;MLAKLTIPDFIVDFIFARWYLGLLVIALYMMGTWLAVRLLPLLPALILSETPPRKAVAKTWRMTRGQTWRTLLAVLLIFIPVAVLTTLLTIGLYLLQSYLDSHWEHWALLGATINLGVLQVVMLLLTVFFTVMLYQLGTSQAETFQLIPNQDLIARVPKRRRNLLFRIGAVGLIALVIGGSSLFYYAYLTGALASQPLTISHRGVDDGNGVQNTIPALQATAKEKPDYVEMDLHETKDHQFVVMHDENLKDLTGVDAKPHQLTLSEMTKLTARENGHTTKVASFDQYLAAAERLHQKLLIEIKTTPEDSPQMMNHFIQLYGQRLLADHDQLHSLDYQVVTTMRKQVPKLKTFFILPYTLVFPETPASGYTLETTTLAMRVIDEAHNRDQKVYAWTVNDSDDMEKVAFMDADGIITDQLGELKTTLYQMNHHPSYADQILQYLTSFSDDAEN
;
A
#
# COMPACT_ATOMS: atom_id res chain seq x y z
N MET A 1 5.54 -5.30 -18.84
CA MET A 1 5.27 -4.47 -17.65
C MET A 1 6.41 -4.66 -16.66
N LEU A 2 7.17 -3.64 -16.34
CA LEU A 2 8.16 -3.70 -15.27
C LEU A 2 7.38 -3.43 -13.98
N ALA A 3 7.26 -4.44 -13.14
CA ALA A 3 6.67 -4.26 -11.82
C ALA A 3 7.54 -3.27 -11.03
N LYS A 4 6.92 -2.31 -10.35
CA LYS A 4 7.60 -1.43 -9.40
C LYS A 4 8.21 -2.30 -8.31
N LEU A 5 9.51 -2.27 -8.20
CA LEU A 5 10.22 -2.80 -7.05
C LEU A 5 10.08 -1.77 -5.92
N THR A 6 8.94 -1.73 -5.26
CA THR A 6 8.84 -1.06 -3.96
C THR A 6 9.78 -1.77 -3.01
N ILE A 7 10.76 -1.05 -2.52
CA ILE A 7 11.70 -1.59 -1.53
C ILE A 7 11.03 -1.40 -0.17
N PRO A 8 10.70 -2.48 0.58
CA PRO A 8 10.11 -2.38 1.91
C PRO A 8 10.95 -1.48 2.83
N ASP A 9 10.28 -0.71 3.70
CA ASP A 9 10.94 0.28 4.57
C ASP A 9 12.03 -0.35 5.44
N PHE A 10 11.84 -1.56 5.95
CA PHE A 10 12.89 -2.27 6.70
C PHE A 10 14.14 -2.55 5.85
N ILE A 11 14.02 -2.73 4.52
CA ILE A 11 15.17 -2.86 3.62
C ILE A 11 15.81 -1.49 3.40
N VAL A 12 15.00 -0.45 3.28
CA VAL A 12 15.46 0.94 3.19
C VAL A 12 16.23 1.30 4.46
N ASP A 13 15.67 1.03 5.63
CA ASP A 13 16.30 1.23 6.93
C ASP A 13 17.59 0.42 7.07
N PHE A 14 17.57 -0.85 6.67
CA PHE A 14 18.76 -1.71 6.65
C PHE A 14 19.86 -1.15 5.75
N ILE A 15 19.49 -0.61 4.58
CA ILE A 15 20.42 0.01 3.63
C ILE A 15 21.00 1.29 4.23
N PHE A 16 20.15 2.17 4.77
CA PHE A 16 20.59 3.46 5.30
C PHE A 16 21.27 3.35 6.67
N ALA A 17 20.95 2.34 7.48
CA ALA A 17 21.71 2.02 8.69
C ALA A 17 23.18 1.63 8.39
N ARG A 18 23.49 1.26 7.15
CA ARG A 18 24.84 0.92 6.67
C ARG A 18 25.31 1.94 5.64
N TRP A 19 26.02 2.97 6.09
CA TRP A 19 26.47 4.09 5.26
C TRP A 19 27.05 3.70 3.87
N TYR A 20 27.75 2.56 3.77
CA TYR A 20 28.31 2.08 2.50
C TYR A 20 27.25 1.58 1.51
N LEU A 21 26.15 0.99 1.99
CA LEU A 21 25.02 0.58 1.13
C LEU A 21 24.25 1.81 0.65
N GLY A 22 24.00 2.79 1.52
CA GLY A 22 23.43 4.06 1.14
C GLY A 22 24.24 4.78 0.06
N LEU A 23 25.58 4.82 0.21
CA LEU A 23 26.47 5.37 -0.82
C LEU A 23 26.40 4.59 -2.14
N LEU A 24 26.26 3.26 -2.10
CA LEU A 24 26.10 2.42 -3.30
C LEU A 24 24.80 2.78 -4.04
N VAL A 25 23.68 2.91 -3.34
CA VAL A 25 22.39 3.30 -3.93
C VAL A 25 22.49 4.70 -4.56
N ILE A 26 23.06 5.66 -3.86
CA ILE A 26 23.28 7.01 -4.39
C ILE A 26 24.17 6.95 -5.65
N ALA A 27 25.24 6.17 -5.63
CA ALA A 27 26.14 6.02 -6.79
C ALA A 27 25.42 5.39 -7.99
N LEU A 28 24.58 4.39 -7.78
CA LEU A 28 23.74 3.77 -8.83
C LEU A 28 22.73 4.76 -9.40
N TYR A 29 22.07 5.54 -8.56
CA TYR A 29 21.14 6.59 -8.98
C TYR A 29 21.86 7.67 -9.81
N MET A 30 23.00 8.16 -9.34
CA MET A 30 23.82 9.13 -10.08
C MET A 30 24.30 8.57 -11.42
N MET A 31 24.70 7.29 -11.46
CA MET A 31 25.10 6.63 -12.69
C MET A 31 23.93 6.50 -13.67
N GLY A 32 22.75 6.11 -13.19
CA GLY A 32 21.52 6.02 -13.99
C GLY A 32 21.13 7.38 -14.58
N THR A 33 21.12 8.44 -13.76
CA THR A 33 20.85 9.82 -14.20
C THR A 33 21.88 10.29 -15.24
N TRP A 34 23.17 10.05 -14.99
CA TRP A 34 24.22 10.37 -15.94
C TRP A 34 24.04 9.64 -17.28
N LEU A 35 23.64 8.38 -17.24
CA LEU A 35 23.37 7.58 -18.44
C LEU A 35 22.14 8.13 -19.20
N ALA A 36 21.04 8.42 -18.49
CA ALA A 36 19.84 8.98 -19.08
C ALA A 36 20.10 10.32 -19.79
N VAL A 37 20.84 11.22 -19.12
CA VAL A 37 21.22 12.52 -19.69
C VAL A 37 22.08 12.32 -20.96
N ARG A 38 23.01 11.38 -20.96
CA ARG A 38 23.85 11.09 -22.13
C ARG A 38 23.10 10.48 -23.29
N LEU A 39 22.07 9.71 -23.01
CA LEU A 39 21.27 9.05 -24.03
C LEU A 39 20.05 9.87 -24.49
N LEU A 40 19.86 11.08 -23.92
CA LEU A 40 18.72 11.95 -24.28
C LEU A 40 18.52 12.14 -25.79
N PRO A 41 19.56 12.38 -26.63
CA PRO A 41 19.39 12.51 -28.08
C PRO A 41 19.18 11.18 -28.82
N LEU A 42 19.26 10.04 -28.14
CA LEU A 42 19.12 8.73 -28.77
C LEU A 42 17.69 8.49 -29.28
N LEU A 43 16.67 8.83 -28.48
CA LEU A 43 15.28 8.62 -28.86
C LEU A 43 14.91 9.38 -30.15
N PRO A 44 15.18 10.70 -30.27
CA PRO A 44 15.03 11.39 -31.54
C PRO A 44 15.83 10.78 -32.67
N ALA A 45 17.06 10.34 -32.42
CA ALA A 45 17.88 9.71 -33.43
C ALA A 45 17.30 8.39 -33.93
N LEU A 46 16.71 7.57 -33.09
CA LEU A 46 16.04 6.32 -33.47
C LEU A 46 14.75 6.53 -34.26
N ILE A 47 14.01 7.61 -33.96
CA ILE A 47 12.72 7.90 -34.59
C ILE A 47 12.92 8.63 -35.93
N LEU A 48 13.86 9.57 -36.00
CA LEU A 48 14.01 10.50 -37.11
C LEU A 48 15.17 10.16 -38.05
N SER A 49 15.93 9.08 -37.79
CA SER A 49 16.99 8.64 -38.70
C SER A 49 16.83 7.17 -39.11
N GLU A 50 17.34 6.82 -40.29
CA GLU A 50 17.41 5.44 -40.75
C GLU A 50 18.61 4.66 -40.16
N THR A 51 19.29 5.24 -39.17
CA THR A 51 20.50 4.64 -38.56
C THR A 51 20.15 3.40 -37.74
N PRO A 52 20.80 2.24 -37.98
CA PRO A 52 20.58 1.06 -37.16
C PRO A 52 20.80 1.32 -35.65
N PRO A 53 19.96 0.76 -34.77
CA PRO A 53 19.99 1.09 -33.34
C PRO A 53 21.37 1.00 -32.69
N ARG A 54 22.13 -0.05 -32.96
CA ARG A 54 23.50 -0.22 -32.43
C ARG A 54 24.46 0.90 -32.85
N LYS A 55 24.33 1.38 -34.11
CA LYS A 55 25.17 2.49 -34.61
C LYS A 55 24.69 3.82 -33.98
N ALA A 56 23.38 4.02 -33.82
CA ALA A 56 22.81 5.20 -33.17
C ALA A 56 23.31 5.31 -31.74
N VAL A 57 23.26 4.26 -30.93
CA VAL A 57 23.78 4.22 -29.56
C VAL A 57 25.26 4.55 -29.53
N ALA A 58 26.08 3.88 -30.35
CA ALA A 58 27.53 4.11 -30.37
C ALA A 58 27.90 5.54 -30.81
N LYS A 59 27.15 6.11 -31.77
CA LYS A 59 27.35 7.48 -32.23
C LYS A 59 26.94 8.49 -31.16
N THR A 60 25.74 8.35 -30.58
CA THR A 60 25.25 9.18 -29.46
C THR A 60 26.24 9.16 -28.31
N TRP A 61 26.73 8.00 -27.91
CA TRP A 61 27.69 7.83 -26.82
C TRP A 61 28.98 8.61 -27.02
N ARG A 62 29.51 8.58 -28.24
CA ARG A 62 30.76 9.31 -28.58
C ARG A 62 30.55 10.81 -28.59
N MET A 63 29.44 11.28 -29.16
CA MET A 63 29.19 12.70 -29.38
C MET A 63 28.74 13.45 -28.13
N THR A 64 28.04 12.79 -27.20
CA THR A 64 27.67 13.38 -25.91
C THR A 64 28.83 13.43 -24.90
N ARG A 65 29.97 12.82 -25.23
CA ARG A 65 31.17 12.85 -24.38
C ARG A 65 31.67 14.30 -24.19
N GLY A 66 31.81 14.71 -22.93
CA GLY A 66 32.24 16.07 -22.56
C GLY A 66 31.13 17.12 -22.52
N GLN A 67 29.89 16.81 -22.94
CA GLN A 67 28.76 17.73 -22.88
C GLN A 67 27.70 17.37 -21.82
N THR A 68 27.90 16.30 -21.08
CA THR A 68 26.93 15.78 -20.11
C THR A 68 26.50 16.83 -19.10
N TRP A 69 27.44 17.64 -18.58
CA TRP A 69 27.11 18.70 -17.62
C TRP A 69 26.24 19.83 -18.21
N ARG A 70 26.49 20.18 -19.47
CA ARG A 70 25.63 21.19 -20.16
C ARG A 70 24.22 20.65 -20.38
N THR A 71 24.11 19.39 -20.76
CA THR A 71 22.82 18.72 -20.92
C THR A 71 22.10 18.58 -19.59
N LEU A 72 22.81 18.15 -18.53
CA LEU A 72 22.25 18.07 -17.19
C LEU A 72 21.74 19.43 -16.72
N LEU A 73 22.52 20.49 -16.89
CA LEU A 73 22.10 21.84 -16.54
C LEU A 73 20.85 22.27 -17.32
N ALA A 74 20.77 21.97 -18.64
CA ALA A 74 19.60 22.27 -19.44
C ALA A 74 18.37 21.48 -18.97
N VAL A 75 18.51 20.21 -18.62
CA VAL A 75 17.44 19.39 -18.04
C VAL A 75 16.98 19.97 -16.70
N LEU A 76 17.90 20.35 -15.80
CA LEU A 76 17.59 20.98 -14.52
C LEU A 76 16.88 22.32 -14.67
N LEU A 77 17.27 23.14 -15.66
CA LEU A 77 16.61 24.41 -15.98
C LEU A 77 15.17 24.22 -16.47
N ILE A 78 14.83 23.07 -17.03
CA ILE A 78 13.44 22.71 -17.41
C ILE A 78 12.72 22.12 -16.19
N PHE A 79 13.38 21.21 -15.46
CA PHE A 79 12.78 20.44 -14.36
C PHE A 79 12.45 21.30 -13.14
N ILE A 80 13.43 22.13 -12.67
CA ILE A 80 13.29 22.89 -11.42
C ILE A 80 12.08 23.84 -11.45
N PRO A 81 11.86 24.67 -12.51
CA PRO A 81 10.68 25.53 -12.56
C PRO A 81 9.36 24.75 -12.56
N VAL A 82 9.32 23.60 -13.24
CA VAL A 82 8.12 22.74 -13.26
C VAL A 82 7.88 22.16 -11.86
N ALA A 83 8.91 21.62 -11.22
CA ALA A 83 8.81 21.07 -9.86
C ALA A 83 8.39 22.13 -8.84
N VAL A 84 9.00 23.31 -8.88
CA VAL A 84 8.65 24.44 -7.98
C VAL A 84 7.20 24.89 -8.21
N LEU A 85 6.77 25.03 -9.46
CA LEU A 85 5.39 25.43 -9.78
C LEU A 85 4.38 24.36 -9.30
N THR A 86 4.68 23.09 -9.52
CA THR A 86 3.87 21.97 -9.04
C THR A 86 3.72 22.01 -7.51
N THR A 87 4.84 22.13 -6.79
CA THR A 87 4.84 22.19 -5.33
C THR A 87 4.05 23.38 -4.81
N LEU A 88 4.28 24.59 -5.37
CA LEU A 88 3.55 25.80 -4.96
C LEU A 88 2.05 25.68 -5.23
N LEU A 89 1.66 25.09 -6.36
CA LEU A 89 0.26 24.85 -6.69
C LEU A 89 -0.37 23.86 -5.68
N THR A 90 0.28 22.75 -5.41
CA THR A 90 -0.22 21.75 -4.46
C THR A 90 -0.39 22.35 -3.06
N ILE A 91 0.62 23.08 -2.56
CA ILE A 91 0.53 23.78 -1.28
C ILE A 91 -0.60 24.82 -1.29
N GLY A 92 -0.70 25.60 -2.35
CA GLY A 92 -1.74 26.64 -2.47
C GLY A 92 -3.16 26.05 -2.47
N LEU A 93 -3.38 24.95 -3.18
CA LEU A 93 -4.67 24.27 -3.22
C LEU A 93 -4.99 23.57 -1.88
N TYR A 94 -3.98 22.98 -1.23
CA TYR A 94 -4.13 22.42 0.12
C TYR A 94 -4.57 23.49 1.12
N LEU A 95 -3.87 24.62 1.18
CA LEU A 95 -4.20 25.72 2.09
C LEU A 95 -5.59 26.32 1.79
N LEU A 96 -5.93 26.46 0.51
CA LEU A 96 -7.26 26.92 0.10
C LEU A 96 -8.34 25.94 0.57
N GLN A 97 -8.11 24.63 0.38
CA GLN A 97 -9.07 23.60 0.78
C GLN A 97 -9.20 23.53 2.30
N SER A 98 -8.10 23.55 3.05
CA SER A 98 -8.12 23.59 4.52
C SER A 98 -8.88 24.81 5.06
N TYR A 99 -8.78 25.94 4.39
CA TYR A 99 -9.59 27.11 4.71
C TYR A 99 -11.08 26.89 4.43
N LEU A 100 -11.43 26.26 3.31
CA LEU A 100 -12.82 25.92 2.98
C LEU A 100 -13.40 24.90 3.98
N ASP A 101 -12.65 23.87 4.32
CA ASP A 101 -13.04 22.83 5.29
C ASP A 101 -13.36 23.46 6.66
N SER A 102 -12.57 24.45 7.09
CA SER A 102 -12.71 25.07 8.41
C SER A 102 -13.79 26.16 8.49
N HIS A 103 -14.08 26.86 7.40
CA HIS A 103 -14.90 28.08 7.44
C HIS A 103 -16.16 27.99 6.56
N TRP A 104 -16.18 27.08 5.57
CA TRP A 104 -17.22 27.01 4.56
C TRP A 104 -17.62 25.56 4.26
N GLU A 105 -17.94 24.78 5.30
CA GLU A 105 -18.25 23.34 5.23
C GLU A 105 -19.22 22.98 4.09
N HIS A 106 -20.28 23.79 3.87
CA HIS A 106 -21.28 23.54 2.82
C HIS A 106 -20.69 23.59 1.40
N TRP A 107 -19.56 24.29 1.21
CA TRP A 107 -18.90 24.43 -0.08
C TRP A 107 -17.62 23.64 -0.18
N ALA A 108 -17.19 23.03 0.93
CA ALA A 108 -15.91 22.33 1.03
C ALA A 108 -15.80 21.17 0.02
N LEU A 109 -16.82 20.32 -0.08
CA LEU A 109 -16.86 19.21 -1.04
C LEU A 109 -16.83 19.70 -2.50
N LEU A 110 -17.60 20.74 -2.83
CA LEU A 110 -17.59 21.29 -4.18
C LEU A 110 -16.21 21.92 -4.48
N GLY A 111 -15.66 22.64 -3.50
CA GLY A 111 -14.31 23.20 -3.58
C GLY A 111 -13.26 22.13 -3.83
N ALA A 112 -13.29 21.04 -3.07
CA ALA A 112 -12.36 19.91 -3.22
C ALA A 112 -12.47 19.24 -4.59
N THR A 113 -13.69 19.03 -5.08
CA THR A 113 -13.93 18.47 -6.42
C THR A 113 -13.33 19.35 -7.52
N ILE A 114 -13.52 20.67 -7.40
CA ILE A 114 -12.94 21.64 -8.34
C ILE A 114 -11.41 21.69 -8.22
N ASN A 115 -10.88 21.69 -7.01
CA ASN A 115 -9.44 21.73 -6.74
C ASN A 115 -8.72 20.54 -7.35
N LEU A 116 -9.25 19.31 -7.18
CA LEU A 116 -8.71 18.10 -7.82
C LEU A 116 -8.78 18.20 -9.35
N GLY A 117 -9.90 18.70 -9.91
CA GLY A 117 -10.03 18.90 -11.34
C GLY A 117 -9.02 19.91 -11.91
N VAL A 118 -8.81 21.03 -11.22
CA VAL A 118 -7.82 22.05 -11.58
C VAL A 118 -6.40 21.46 -11.51
N LEU A 119 -6.11 20.76 -10.42
CA LEU A 119 -4.81 20.15 -10.21
C LEU A 119 -4.49 19.12 -11.31
N GLN A 120 -5.44 18.24 -11.66
CA GLN A 120 -5.28 17.27 -12.74
C GLN A 120 -4.96 17.94 -14.07
N VAL A 121 -5.72 18.99 -14.44
CA VAL A 121 -5.50 19.69 -15.72
C VAL A 121 -4.13 20.36 -15.74
N VAL A 122 -3.75 21.02 -14.66
CA VAL A 122 -2.44 21.70 -14.58
C VAL A 122 -1.30 20.68 -14.60
N MET A 123 -1.41 19.57 -13.85
CA MET A 123 -0.42 18.49 -13.86
C MET A 123 -0.24 17.88 -15.26
N LEU A 124 -1.34 17.63 -15.96
CA LEU A 124 -1.31 17.14 -17.35
C LEU A 124 -0.57 18.16 -18.26
N LEU A 125 -0.91 19.45 -18.17
CA LEU A 125 -0.26 20.48 -18.98
C LEU A 125 1.24 20.60 -18.68
N LEU A 126 1.62 20.54 -17.41
CA LEU A 126 3.03 20.58 -16.99
C LEU A 126 3.79 19.35 -17.45
N THR A 127 3.19 18.16 -17.37
CA THR A 127 3.78 16.90 -17.87
C THR A 127 4.00 16.96 -19.39
N VAL A 128 2.99 17.40 -20.14
CA VAL A 128 3.11 17.58 -21.59
C VAL A 128 4.18 18.64 -21.92
N PHE A 129 4.18 19.78 -21.22
CA PHE A 129 5.21 20.82 -21.39
C PHE A 129 6.61 20.27 -21.13
N PHE A 130 6.82 19.58 -20.00
CA PHE A 130 8.10 19.00 -19.66
C PHE A 130 8.58 17.98 -20.69
N THR A 131 7.68 17.07 -21.11
CA THR A 131 7.97 16.07 -22.15
C THR A 131 8.35 16.69 -23.49
N VAL A 132 7.60 17.71 -23.93
CA VAL A 132 7.90 18.44 -25.17
C VAL A 132 9.24 19.15 -25.08
N MET A 133 9.54 19.80 -23.96
CA MET A 133 10.81 20.49 -23.77
C MET A 133 12.01 19.54 -23.75
N LEU A 134 11.87 18.38 -23.07
CA LEU A 134 12.91 17.34 -23.11
C LEU A 134 13.10 16.77 -24.50
N TYR A 135 12.01 16.53 -25.25
CA TYR A 135 12.09 16.05 -26.62
C TYR A 135 12.76 17.10 -27.52
N GLN A 136 12.42 18.39 -27.39
CA GLN A 136 13.08 19.47 -28.14
C GLN A 136 14.57 19.60 -27.80
N LEU A 137 14.94 19.46 -26.54
CA LEU A 137 16.34 19.44 -26.12
C LEU A 137 17.08 18.26 -26.76
N GLY A 138 16.48 17.06 -26.73
CA GLY A 138 17.05 15.86 -27.35
C GLY A 138 17.20 15.97 -28.87
N THR A 139 16.18 16.55 -29.58
CA THR A 139 16.23 16.76 -31.03
C THR A 139 17.29 17.79 -31.41
N SER A 140 17.34 18.93 -30.73
CA SER A 140 18.35 19.97 -30.95
C SER A 140 19.79 19.43 -30.79
N GLN A 141 20.01 18.57 -29.79
CA GLN A 141 21.30 17.89 -29.62
C GLN A 141 21.56 16.86 -30.73
N ALA A 142 20.54 16.09 -31.12
CA ALA A 142 20.67 15.12 -32.20
C ALA A 142 20.99 15.80 -33.55
N GLU A 143 20.44 16.97 -33.84
CA GLU A 143 20.78 17.81 -34.99
C GLU A 143 22.24 18.31 -34.88
N THR A 144 22.60 18.90 -33.76
CA THR A 144 23.96 19.42 -33.47
C THR A 144 25.01 18.33 -33.66
N PHE A 145 24.70 17.10 -33.31
CA PHE A 145 25.58 15.94 -33.45
C PHE A 145 25.42 15.22 -34.80
N GLN A 146 24.65 15.77 -35.73
CA GLN A 146 24.40 15.17 -37.03
C GLN A 146 23.90 13.71 -36.96
N LEU A 147 23.11 13.43 -35.91
CA LEU A 147 22.45 12.14 -35.73
C LEU A 147 21.18 12.03 -36.56
N ILE A 148 20.53 13.16 -36.81
CA ILE A 148 19.35 13.31 -37.68
C ILE A 148 19.63 14.38 -38.75
N PRO A 149 18.97 14.33 -39.91
CA PRO A 149 19.05 15.39 -40.90
C PRO A 149 18.45 16.69 -40.34
N ASN A 150 18.96 17.84 -40.84
CA ASN A 150 18.46 19.15 -40.43
C ASN A 150 16.95 19.25 -40.73
N GLN A 151 16.17 19.67 -39.73
CA GLN A 151 14.68 19.64 -39.80
C GLN A 151 14.05 20.67 -40.73
N ASP A 152 14.82 21.53 -41.39
CA ASP A 152 14.26 22.40 -42.44
C ASP A 152 13.52 21.62 -43.54
N LEU A 153 13.75 20.29 -43.62
CA LEU A 153 13.03 19.39 -44.50
C LEU A 153 11.68 18.92 -43.94
N ILE A 154 11.47 19.01 -42.61
CA ILE A 154 10.23 18.57 -41.92
C ILE A 154 9.18 19.68 -41.89
N ALA A 155 9.56 20.94 -42.13
CA ALA A 155 8.68 22.11 -42.13
C ALA A 155 7.59 22.12 -43.23
N ARG A 156 7.53 21.10 -44.10
CA ARG A 156 6.51 20.96 -45.13
C ARG A 156 5.35 20.06 -44.79
N VAL A 157 4.97 19.97 -43.49
CA VAL A 157 3.65 19.40 -43.17
C VAL A 157 2.60 20.39 -43.70
N PRO A 158 1.78 19.98 -44.70
CA PRO A 158 0.77 20.87 -45.25
C PRO A 158 -0.11 21.35 -44.11
N LYS A 159 -0.38 22.67 -44.00
CA LYS A 159 -1.35 23.24 -43.06
C LYS A 159 -2.71 22.62 -43.37
N ARG A 160 -2.96 21.43 -42.86
CA ARG A 160 -4.24 20.75 -42.94
C ARG A 160 -5.27 21.70 -42.33
N ARG A 161 -6.22 22.18 -43.14
CA ARG A 161 -7.37 22.94 -42.63
C ARG A 161 -7.92 22.11 -41.49
N ARG A 162 -7.77 22.60 -40.25
CA ARG A 162 -8.34 21.98 -39.06
C ARG A 162 -9.84 21.95 -39.26
N ASN A 163 -10.39 20.82 -39.64
CA ASN A 163 -11.81 20.65 -39.86
C ASN A 163 -12.54 21.05 -38.57
N LEU A 164 -13.60 21.84 -38.68
CA LEU A 164 -14.46 22.25 -37.57
C LEU A 164 -14.90 21.02 -36.76
N LEU A 165 -15.22 19.93 -37.41
CA LEU A 165 -15.57 18.63 -36.77
C LEU A 165 -14.48 18.09 -35.86
N PHE A 166 -13.19 18.22 -36.23
CA PHE A 166 -12.09 17.79 -35.34
C PHE A 166 -12.00 18.67 -34.08
N ARG A 167 -12.22 19.98 -34.22
CA ARG A 167 -12.25 20.90 -33.07
C ARG A 167 -13.42 20.61 -32.13
N ILE A 168 -14.63 20.41 -32.71
CA ILE A 168 -15.82 20.03 -31.93
C ILE A 168 -15.61 18.70 -31.23
N GLY A 169 -15.06 17.70 -31.91
CA GLY A 169 -14.74 16.40 -31.34
C GLY A 169 -13.70 16.50 -30.22
N ALA A 170 -12.64 17.30 -30.41
CA ALA A 170 -11.63 17.53 -29.38
C ALA A 170 -12.21 18.25 -28.14
N VAL A 171 -13.02 19.30 -28.33
CA VAL A 171 -13.70 19.99 -27.22
C VAL A 171 -14.68 19.06 -26.51
N GLY A 172 -15.45 18.25 -27.27
CA GLY A 172 -16.35 17.25 -26.69
C GLY A 172 -15.61 16.20 -25.87
N LEU A 173 -14.48 15.71 -26.36
CA LEU A 173 -13.64 14.75 -25.61
C LEU A 173 -13.08 15.38 -24.33
N ILE A 174 -12.56 16.61 -24.39
CA ILE A 174 -12.06 17.32 -23.22
C ILE A 174 -13.18 17.52 -22.19
N ALA A 175 -14.38 17.95 -22.64
CA ALA A 175 -15.53 18.12 -21.73
C ALA A 175 -15.95 16.79 -21.08
N LEU A 176 -15.90 15.69 -21.83
CA LEU A 176 -16.22 14.34 -21.33
C LEU A 176 -15.18 13.88 -20.30
N VAL A 177 -13.90 14.11 -20.56
CA VAL A 177 -12.82 13.78 -19.60
C VAL A 177 -12.97 14.61 -18.33
N ILE A 178 -13.16 15.93 -18.42
CA ILE A 178 -13.33 16.80 -17.25
C ILE A 178 -14.59 16.40 -16.47
N GLY A 179 -15.72 16.18 -17.15
CA GLY A 179 -16.96 15.77 -16.50
C GLY A 179 -16.86 14.40 -15.82
N GLY A 180 -16.24 13.43 -16.49
CA GLY A 180 -15.98 12.10 -15.94
C GLY A 180 -15.04 12.13 -14.73
N SER A 181 -13.95 12.90 -14.83
CA SER A 181 -13.03 13.09 -13.70
C SER A 181 -13.70 13.79 -12.52
N SER A 182 -14.51 14.82 -12.76
CA SER A 182 -15.24 15.52 -11.68
C SER A 182 -16.23 14.60 -10.98
N LEU A 183 -16.93 13.74 -11.72
CA LEU A 183 -17.83 12.74 -11.13
C LEU A 183 -17.06 11.71 -10.30
N PHE A 184 -15.91 11.25 -10.80
CA PHE A 184 -15.02 10.35 -10.07
C PHE A 184 -14.52 11.01 -8.77
N TYR A 185 -14.02 12.25 -8.82
CA TYR A 185 -13.56 12.96 -7.63
C TYR A 185 -14.67 13.19 -6.61
N TYR A 186 -15.86 13.53 -7.07
CA TYR A 186 -17.02 13.64 -6.19
C TYR A 186 -17.34 12.32 -5.49
N ALA A 187 -17.37 11.22 -6.24
CA ALA A 187 -17.61 9.89 -5.69
C ALA A 187 -16.48 9.44 -4.72
N TYR A 188 -15.23 9.75 -5.06
CA TYR A 188 -14.06 9.50 -4.19
C TYR A 188 -14.17 10.28 -2.88
N LEU A 189 -14.35 11.60 -2.94
CA LEU A 189 -14.40 12.48 -1.77
C LEU A 189 -15.62 12.23 -0.87
N THR A 190 -16.69 11.66 -1.40
CA THR A 190 -17.88 11.28 -0.61
C THR A 190 -17.77 9.88 -0.01
N GLY A 191 -16.68 9.14 -0.25
CA GLY A 191 -16.52 7.75 0.17
C GLY A 191 -17.46 6.78 -0.55
N ALA A 192 -18.14 7.22 -1.64
CA ALA A 192 -19.08 6.36 -2.37
C ALA A 192 -18.39 5.20 -3.12
N LEU A 193 -17.09 5.26 -3.26
CA LEU A 193 -16.27 4.24 -3.92
C LEU A 193 -15.57 3.29 -2.94
N ALA A 194 -15.50 3.63 -1.64
CA ALA A 194 -14.84 2.85 -0.62
C ALA A 194 -15.86 2.23 0.36
N SER A 195 -15.58 1.01 0.80
CA SER A 195 -16.31 0.39 1.91
C SER A 195 -15.68 0.82 3.25
N GLN A 196 -16.47 0.87 4.32
CA GLN A 196 -15.88 1.04 5.65
C GLN A 196 -15.06 -0.21 5.99
N PRO A 197 -13.78 -0.07 6.35
CA PRO A 197 -12.96 -1.20 6.77
C PRO A 197 -13.47 -1.77 8.09
N LEU A 198 -13.34 -3.10 8.23
CA LEU A 198 -13.56 -3.78 9.50
C LEU A 198 -12.52 -3.33 10.52
N THR A 199 -12.96 -3.13 11.75
CA THR A 199 -12.09 -2.82 12.89
C THR A 199 -11.60 -4.12 13.53
N ILE A 200 -10.28 -4.34 13.55
CA ILE A 200 -9.69 -5.59 14.04
C ILE A 200 -8.63 -5.25 15.10
N SER A 201 -8.86 -5.69 16.33
CA SER A 201 -7.89 -5.51 17.42
C SER A 201 -6.79 -6.55 17.29
N HIS A 202 -5.54 -6.11 17.17
CA HIS A 202 -4.35 -6.97 17.08
C HIS A 202 -4.06 -7.63 18.41
N ARG A 203 -3.96 -8.95 18.47
CA ARG A 203 -3.69 -9.76 19.68
C ARG A 203 -4.62 -9.48 20.85
N GLY A 204 -5.81 -8.94 20.56
CA GLY A 204 -6.81 -8.62 21.58
C GLY A 204 -6.46 -7.47 22.51
N VAL A 205 -5.58 -6.56 22.12
CA VAL A 205 -5.22 -5.39 22.93
C VAL A 205 -5.70 -4.09 22.30
N ASP A 206 -5.83 -3.05 23.13
CA ASP A 206 -6.09 -1.69 22.75
C ASP A 206 -5.31 -0.76 23.67
N ASP A 207 -4.37 0.02 23.12
CA ASP A 207 -3.48 0.94 23.84
C ASP A 207 -2.86 0.34 25.12
N GLY A 208 -2.38 -0.91 25.01
CA GLY A 208 -1.72 -1.59 26.13
C GLY A 208 -2.65 -1.92 27.31
N ASN A 209 -3.95 -2.06 27.09
CA ASN A 209 -4.98 -2.36 28.12
C ASN A 209 -4.84 -3.73 28.79
N GLY A 210 -3.85 -4.54 28.39
CA GLY A 210 -3.61 -5.87 28.93
C GLY A 210 -2.35 -6.52 28.39
N VAL A 211 -2.17 -7.79 28.73
CA VAL A 211 -1.17 -8.66 28.07
C VAL A 211 -1.77 -9.20 26.80
N GLN A 212 -1.04 -9.08 25.69
CA GLN A 212 -1.44 -9.60 24.39
C GLN A 212 -1.85 -11.08 24.46
N ASN A 213 -2.80 -11.48 23.61
CA ASN A 213 -3.21 -12.89 23.49
C ASN A 213 -3.75 -13.51 24.79
N THR A 214 -4.46 -12.73 25.62
CA THR A 214 -5.00 -13.20 26.89
C THR A 214 -6.48 -12.89 27.06
N ILE A 215 -7.15 -13.71 27.89
CA ILE A 215 -8.58 -13.55 28.16
C ILE A 215 -8.91 -12.19 28.79
N PRO A 216 -8.15 -11.64 29.76
CA PRO A 216 -8.42 -10.32 30.29
C PRO A 216 -8.33 -9.20 29.25
N ALA A 217 -7.34 -9.26 28.33
CA ALA A 217 -7.23 -8.30 27.23
C ALA A 217 -8.43 -8.41 26.27
N LEU A 218 -8.77 -9.62 25.83
CA LEU A 218 -9.99 -9.88 25.04
C LEU A 218 -11.24 -9.30 25.71
N GLN A 219 -11.42 -9.51 27.02
CA GLN A 219 -12.58 -9.01 27.78
C GLN A 219 -12.61 -7.48 27.87
N ALA A 220 -11.45 -6.85 27.97
CA ALA A 220 -11.34 -5.39 27.96
C ALA A 220 -11.68 -4.82 26.58
N THR A 221 -11.04 -5.34 25.53
CA THR A 221 -11.18 -4.88 24.15
C THR A 221 -12.57 -5.18 23.55
N ALA A 222 -13.20 -6.30 23.92
CA ALA A 222 -14.57 -6.61 23.47
C ALA A 222 -15.62 -5.57 23.91
N LYS A 223 -15.34 -4.76 24.95
CA LYS A 223 -16.23 -3.65 25.34
C LYS A 223 -16.26 -2.55 24.30
N GLU A 224 -15.16 -2.39 23.58
CA GLU A 224 -15.03 -1.45 22.46
C GLU A 224 -15.71 -1.99 21.19
N LYS A 225 -16.18 -3.24 21.19
CA LYS A 225 -16.91 -3.88 20.08
C LYS A 225 -16.17 -3.78 18.74
N PRO A 226 -14.94 -4.31 18.61
CA PRO A 226 -14.33 -4.48 17.30
C PRO A 226 -15.13 -5.50 16.46
N ASP A 227 -15.01 -5.43 15.13
CA ASP A 227 -15.61 -6.44 14.27
C ASP A 227 -14.97 -7.80 14.47
N TYR A 228 -13.65 -7.83 14.68
CA TYR A 228 -12.86 -9.01 15.03
C TYR A 228 -11.80 -8.68 16.06
N VAL A 229 -11.45 -9.69 16.85
CA VAL A 229 -10.21 -9.69 17.65
C VAL A 229 -9.26 -10.68 16.97
N GLU A 230 -8.12 -10.21 16.59
CA GLU A 230 -7.04 -11.05 16.06
C GLU A 230 -6.29 -11.70 17.23
N MET A 231 -5.80 -12.95 17.02
CA MET A 231 -5.06 -13.69 18.02
C MET A 231 -4.25 -14.84 17.41
N ASP A 232 -3.22 -15.26 18.11
CA ASP A 232 -2.21 -16.20 17.61
C ASP A 232 -2.27 -17.55 18.31
N LEU A 233 -2.05 -18.64 17.57
CA LEU A 233 -2.02 -20.01 18.06
C LEU A 233 -0.71 -20.73 17.73
N HIS A 234 -0.23 -21.51 18.72
CA HIS A 234 0.81 -22.53 18.53
C HIS A 234 0.33 -23.93 18.98
N GLU A 235 0.89 -24.97 18.35
CA GLU A 235 0.76 -26.33 18.83
C GLU A 235 1.71 -26.57 20.01
N THR A 236 1.23 -27.28 21.05
CA THR A 236 2.01 -27.67 22.22
C THR A 236 2.62 -29.06 22.05
N LYS A 237 3.51 -29.46 22.95
CA LYS A 237 4.15 -30.81 22.97
C LYS A 237 3.18 -31.96 22.96
N ASP A 238 2.02 -31.81 23.57
CA ASP A 238 0.94 -32.79 23.63
C ASP A 238 -0.14 -32.58 22.57
N HIS A 239 0.22 -31.86 21.48
CA HIS A 239 -0.62 -31.59 20.33
C HIS A 239 -1.93 -30.87 20.65
N GLN A 240 -1.93 -30.05 21.70
CA GLN A 240 -3.02 -29.13 22.01
C GLN A 240 -2.69 -27.73 21.49
N PHE A 241 -3.61 -26.77 21.65
CA PHE A 241 -3.43 -25.42 21.15
C PHE A 241 -3.39 -24.39 22.25
N VAL A 242 -2.38 -23.54 22.24
CA VAL A 242 -2.14 -22.45 23.20
C VAL A 242 -2.16 -21.10 22.49
N VAL A 243 -2.68 -20.09 23.17
CA VAL A 243 -2.75 -18.73 22.66
C VAL A 243 -1.46 -18.01 23.01
N MET A 244 -0.66 -17.71 21.97
CA MET A 244 0.66 -17.09 22.10
C MET A 244 1.15 -16.65 20.74
N HIS A 245 1.80 -15.45 20.67
CA HIS A 245 2.45 -14.97 19.44
C HIS A 245 3.86 -15.53 19.29
N ASP A 246 4.68 -15.42 20.34
CA ASP A 246 6.10 -15.64 20.26
C ASP A 246 6.47 -17.13 20.25
N GLU A 247 7.41 -17.50 19.36
CA GLU A 247 8.00 -18.82 19.41
C GLU A 247 8.83 -19.08 20.67
N ASN A 248 9.41 -18.03 21.30
CA ASN A 248 10.13 -18.13 22.55
C ASN A 248 9.35 -17.40 23.66
N LEU A 249 9.01 -18.12 24.69
CA LEU A 249 8.16 -17.64 25.79
C LEU A 249 8.87 -16.67 26.72
N LYS A 250 10.18 -16.42 26.55
CA LYS A 250 11.05 -15.70 27.50
C LYS A 250 10.59 -14.29 27.72
N ASP A 251 10.23 -13.55 26.68
CA ASP A 251 9.91 -12.12 26.78
C ASP A 251 8.62 -11.89 27.58
N LEU A 252 7.59 -12.68 27.33
CA LEU A 252 6.32 -12.55 28.04
C LEU A 252 6.28 -13.27 29.39
N THR A 253 6.95 -14.43 29.52
CA THR A 253 6.80 -15.29 30.69
C THR A 253 8.06 -15.43 31.56
N GLY A 254 9.23 -15.01 31.04
CA GLY A 254 10.53 -15.23 31.66
C GLY A 254 11.08 -16.65 31.51
N VAL A 255 10.35 -17.55 30.85
CA VAL A 255 10.74 -18.95 30.65
C VAL A 255 11.37 -19.12 29.26
N ASP A 256 12.63 -19.53 29.19
CA ASP A 256 13.34 -19.77 27.96
C ASP A 256 12.98 -21.18 27.40
N ALA A 257 11.85 -21.24 26.74
CA ALA A 257 11.30 -22.45 26.10
C ALA A 257 10.39 -22.04 24.94
N LYS A 258 10.05 -23.02 24.09
CA LYS A 258 9.12 -22.86 22.97
C LYS A 258 7.81 -23.63 23.23
N PRO A 259 6.65 -23.25 22.65
CA PRO A 259 5.37 -23.93 22.87
C PRO A 259 5.41 -25.45 22.65
N HIS A 260 6.04 -25.92 21.55
CA HIS A 260 6.17 -27.35 21.24
C HIS A 260 7.03 -28.14 22.25
N GLN A 261 7.75 -27.48 23.16
CA GLN A 261 8.55 -28.13 24.21
C GLN A 261 7.76 -28.39 25.50
N LEU A 262 6.63 -27.72 25.68
CA LEU A 262 5.80 -27.78 26.89
C LEU A 262 4.42 -28.35 26.55
N THR A 263 3.87 -29.12 27.49
CA THR A 263 2.47 -29.57 27.42
C THR A 263 1.52 -28.39 27.66
N LEU A 264 0.27 -28.47 27.21
CA LEU A 264 -0.73 -27.45 27.45
C LEU A 264 -0.90 -27.17 28.96
N SER A 265 -0.84 -28.22 29.79
CA SER A 265 -0.91 -28.08 31.26
C SER A 265 0.27 -27.30 31.84
N GLU A 266 1.45 -27.40 31.26
CA GLU A 266 2.62 -26.62 31.64
C GLU A 266 2.50 -25.18 31.14
N MET A 267 2.08 -24.97 29.90
CA MET A 267 1.87 -23.65 29.30
C MET A 267 0.87 -22.81 30.11
N THR A 268 -0.27 -23.37 30.45
CA THR A 268 -1.33 -22.62 31.16
C THR A 268 -0.99 -22.29 32.64
N LYS A 269 0.07 -22.87 33.18
CA LYS A 269 0.62 -22.48 34.51
C LYS A 269 1.54 -21.26 34.42
N LEU A 270 2.06 -20.95 33.25
CA LEU A 270 2.93 -19.79 33.06
C LEU A 270 2.18 -18.49 33.33
N THR A 271 2.94 -17.50 33.73
CA THR A 271 2.43 -16.15 34.01
C THR A 271 3.05 -15.20 33.00
N ALA A 272 2.23 -14.62 32.14
CA ALA A 272 2.63 -13.62 31.15
C ALA A 272 2.56 -12.21 31.77
N ARG A 273 3.49 -11.33 31.37
CA ARG A 273 3.62 -9.95 31.86
C ARG A 273 3.92 -9.03 30.69
N GLU A 274 3.12 -7.99 30.55
CA GLU A 274 3.27 -6.96 29.53
C GLU A 274 2.47 -5.72 29.94
N ASN A 275 2.90 -4.53 29.54
CA ASN A 275 2.19 -3.25 29.75
C ASN A 275 1.77 -3.01 31.22
N GLY A 276 2.56 -3.50 32.18
CA GLY A 276 2.22 -3.41 33.63
C GLY A 276 1.15 -4.39 34.08
N HIS A 277 0.62 -5.23 33.20
CA HIS A 277 -0.37 -6.26 33.50
C HIS A 277 0.27 -7.63 33.71
N THR A 278 -0.44 -8.49 34.42
CA THR A 278 0.00 -9.85 34.70
C THR A 278 -1.18 -10.80 34.64
N THR A 279 -1.05 -11.91 33.92
CA THR A 279 -2.11 -12.90 33.78
C THR A 279 -1.55 -14.29 33.44
N LYS A 280 -2.42 -15.31 33.40
CA LYS A 280 -2.05 -16.66 32.96
C LYS A 280 -2.16 -16.79 31.44
N VAL A 281 -1.27 -17.61 30.87
CA VAL A 281 -1.39 -18.05 29.48
C VAL A 281 -2.66 -18.89 29.33
N ALA A 282 -3.42 -18.69 28.26
CA ALA A 282 -4.68 -19.35 28.01
C ALA A 282 -4.51 -20.51 27.01
N SER A 283 -5.27 -21.60 27.22
CA SER A 283 -5.51 -22.55 26.12
C SER A 283 -6.43 -21.94 25.09
N PHE A 284 -6.39 -22.44 23.86
CA PHE A 284 -7.32 -21.98 22.84
C PHE A 284 -8.79 -22.27 23.19
N ASP A 285 -9.08 -23.41 23.80
CA ASP A 285 -10.44 -23.72 24.29
C ASP A 285 -10.96 -22.69 25.29
N GLN A 286 -10.10 -22.24 26.22
CA GLN A 286 -10.48 -21.23 27.18
C GLN A 286 -10.72 -19.86 26.54
N TYR A 287 -9.87 -19.52 25.59
CA TYR A 287 -9.95 -18.24 24.87
C TYR A 287 -11.19 -18.19 23.95
N LEU A 288 -11.40 -19.24 23.14
CA LEU A 288 -12.55 -19.37 22.26
C LEU A 288 -13.86 -19.35 23.07
N ALA A 289 -13.92 -20.13 24.19
CA ALA A 289 -15.11 -20.07 25.06
C ALA A 289 -15.32 -18.71 25.71
N ALA A 290 -14.28 -17.91 25.93
CA ALA A 290 -14.42 -16.53 26.39
C ALA A 290 -14.96 -15.62 25.27
N ALA A 291 -14.47 -15.74 24.04
CA ALA A 291 -14.94 -15.00 22.88
C ALA A 291 -16.42 -15.32 22.57
N GLU A 292 -16.81 -16.60 22.57
CA GLU A 292 -18.21 -17.04 22.40
C GLU A 292 -19.15 -16.39 23.42
N ARG A 293 -18.77 -16.37 24.72
CA ARG A 293 -19.57 -15.71 25.76
C ARG A 293 -19.72 -14.21 25.58
N LEU A 294 -18.73 -13.57 24.95
CA LEU A 294 -18.74 -12.14 24.64
C LEU A 294 -19.40 -11.85 23.28
N HIS A 295 -19.77 -12.87 22.52
CA HIS A 295 -20.20 -12.77 21.12
C HIS A 295 -19.17 -12.02 20.26
N GLN A 296 -17.87 -12.18 20.59
CA GLN A 296 -16.78 -11.55 19.89
C GLN A 296 -16.21 -12.51 18.85
N LYS A 297 -16.23 -12.10 17.58
CA LYS A 297 -15.62 -12.84 16.49
C LYS A 297 -14.10 -12.77 16.54
N LEU A 298 -13.44 -13.83 16.11
CA LEU A 298 -11.99 -13.95 16.08
C LEU A 298 -11.44 -14.00 14.66
N LEU A 299 -10.29 -13.37 14.45
CA LEU A 299 -9.39 -13.59 13.33
C LEU A 299 -8.18 -14.36 13.89
N ILE A 300 -8.07 -15.63 13.56
CA ILE A 300 -7.17 -16.55 14.23
C ILE A 300 -5.93 -16.79 13.37
N GLU A 301 -4.74 -16.41 13.85
CA GLU A 301 -3.48 -16.76 13.20
C GLU A 301 -3.04 -18.14 13.63
N ILE A 302 -2.93 -19.09 12.68
CA ILE A 302 -2.27 -20.36 12.91
C ILE A 302 -0.79 -20.19 12.54
N LYS A 303 0.05 -20.19 13.58
CA LYS A 303 1.50 -20.20 13.44
C LYS A 303 1.99 -21.64 13.29
N THR A 304 2.90 -21.84 12.36
CA THR A 304 3.51 -23.15 12.10
C THR A 304 5.00 -23.10 12.36
N THR A 305 5.52 -24.20 12.86
CA THR A 305 6.93 -24.42 13.08
C THR A 305 7.34 -25.78 12.48
N PRO A 306 8.63 -26.01 12.17
CA PRO A 306 9.09 -27.31 11.69
C PRO A 306 8.88 -28.47 12.68
N GLU A 307 8.65 -28.16 13.95
CA GLU A 307 8.46 -29.10 15.05
C GLU A 307 7.01 -29.53 15.26
N ASP A 308 6.06 -28.87 14.58
CA ASP A 308 4.64 -29.19 14.69
C ASP A 308 4.31 -30.57 14.11
N SER A 309 3.25 -31.18 14.63
CA SER A 309 2.84 -32.48 14.16
C SER A 309 2.34 -32.47 12.72
N PRO A 310 2.62 -33.50 11.92
CA PRO A 310 2.07 -33.60 10.57
C PRO A 310 0.54 -33.63 10.52
N GLN A 311 -0.12 -33.87 11.64
CA GLN A 311 -1.58 -33.92 11.79
C GLN A 311 -2.18 -32.67 12.42
N MET A 312 -1.36 -31.67 12.76
CA MET A 312 -1.79 -30.43 13.43
C MET A 312 -3.07 -29.85 12.83
N MET A 313 -3.08 -29.61 11.52
CA MET A 313 -4.24 -29.01 10.84
C MET A 313 -5.47 -29.92 10.84
N ASN A 314 -5.30 -31.24 10.65
CA ASN A 314 -6.43 -32.15 10.72
C ASN A 314 -7.03 -32.18 12.14
N HIS A 315 -6.18 -32.20 13.15
CA HIS A 315 -6.58 -32.15 14.55
C HIS A 315 -7.30 -30.83 14.89
N PHE A 316 -6.74 -29.69 14.48
CA PHE A 316 -7.36 -28.38 14.64
C PHE A 316 -8.76 -28.31 14.01
N ILE A 317 -8.87 -28.75 12.76
CA ILE A 317 -10.14 -28.75 12.03
C ILE A 317 -11.18 -29.65 12.72
N GLN A 318 -10.76 -30.82 13.19
CA GLN A 318 -11.64 -31.75 13.89
C GLN A 318 -12.19 -31.17 15.19
N LEU A 319 -11.35 -30.46 15.96
CA LEU A 319 -11.74 -29.89 17.24
C LEU A 319 -12.59 -28.61 17.08
N TYR A 320 -12.20 -27.72 16.15
CA TYR A 320 -12.70 -26.35 16.14
C TYR A 320 -13.47 -25.97 14.89
N GLY A 321 -13.28 -26.64 13.76
CA GLY A 321 -13.78 -26.20 12.46
C GLY A 321 -15.28 -25.86 12.43
N GLN A 322 -16.14 -26.63 13.16
CA GLN A 322 -17.58 -26.38 13.21
C GLN A 322 -17.93 -25.19 14.14
N ARG A 323 -17.21 -25.02 15.25
CA ARG A 323 -17.42 -23.89 16.18
C ARG A 323 -17.08 -22.57 15.49
N LEU A 324 -15.91 -22.50 14.85
CA LEU A 324 -15.46 -21.31 14.14
C LEU A 324 -16.40 -20.90 13.00
N LEU A 325 -17.01 -21.87 12.31
CA LEU A 325 -18.03 -21.60 11.31
C LEU A 325 -19.31 -21.03 11.91
N ALA A 326 -19.75 -21.56 13.06
CA ALA A 326 -20.97 -21.15 13.74
C ALA A 326 -20.86 -19.70 14.26
N ASP A 327 -19.68 -19.32 14.74
CA ASP A 327 -19.41 -17.99 15.29
C ASP A 327 -18.97 -16.97 14.24
N HIS A 328 -18.88 -17.39 12.97
CA HIS A 328 -18.40 -16.56 11.86
C HIS A 328 -16.99 -16.03 12.05
N ASP A 329 -16.15 -16.81 12.72
CA ASP A 329 -14.73 -16.54 12.86
C ASP A 329 -14.01 -16.62 11.51
N GLN A 330 -12.82 -16.07 11.48
CA GLN A 330 -11.94 -16.09 10.32
C GLN A 330 -10.57 -16.61 10.73
N LEU A 331 -9.81 -17.03 9.74
CA LEU A 331 -8.48 -17.58 9.96
C LEU A 331 -7.48 -16.95 9.00
N HIS A 332 -6.25 -16.75 9.46
CA HIS A 332 -5.14 -16.39 8.60
C HIS A 332 -3.86 -17.12 8.99
N SER A 333 -2.89 -17.19 8.08
CA SER A 333 -1.59 -17.80 8.33
C SER A 333 -0.55 -17.33 7.33
N LEU A 334 0.72 -17.28 7.76
CA LEU A 334 1.90 -17.15 6.90
C LEU A 334 2.17 -18.43 6.09
N ASP A 335 1.67 -19.57 6.57
CA ASP A 335 1.88 -20.86 5.91
C ASP A 335 0.82 -21.13 4.84
N TYR A 336 1.26 -21.15 3.60
CA TYR A 336 0.39 -21.45 2.45
C TYR A 336 -0.27 -22.83 2.54
N GLN A 337 0.36 -23.82 3.21
CA GLN A 337 -0.23 -25.16 3.38
C GLN A 337 -1.42 -25.10 4.34
N VAL A 338 -1.36 -24.29 5.39
CA VAL A 338 -2.52 -24.01 6.27
C VAL A 338 -3.67 -23.46 5.45
N VAL A 339 -3.41 -22.42 4.67
CA VAL A 339 -4.43 -21.78 3.83
C VAL A 339 -5.08 -22.78 2.87
N THR A 340 -4.28 -23.53 2.13
CA THR A 340 -4.80 -24.50 1.16
C THR A 340 -5.56 -25.66 1.81
N THR A 341 -5.10 -26.13 2.97
CA THR A 341 -5.76 -27.18 3.74
C THR A 341 -7.12 -26.72 4.24
N MET A 342 -7.20 -25.52 4.82
CA MET A 342 -8.45 -24.93 5.29
C MET A 342 -9.44 -24.72 4.13
N ARG A 343 -9.00 -24.14 3.03
CA ARG A 343 -9.83 -23.92 1.84
C ARG A 343 -10.37 -25.22 1.25
N LYS A 344 -9.61 -26.31 1.34
CA LYS A 344 -10.04 -27.63 0.87
C LYS A 344 -11.00 -28.34 1.82
N GLN A 345 -10.73 -28.31 3.14
CA GLN A 345 -11.50 -29.09 4.12
C GLN A 345 -12.68 -28.32 4.71
N VAL A 346 -12.56 -26.99 4.88
CA VAL A 346 -13.59 -26.11 5.46
C VAL A 346 -13.82 -24.89 4.54
N PRO A 347 -14.27 -25.07 3.29
CA PRO A 347 -14.30 -24.02 2.27
C PRO A 347 -15.18 -22.82 2.62
N LYS A 348 -16.12 -22.97 3.57
CA LYS A 348 -16.99 -21.89 4.04
C LYS A 348 -16.31 -20.98 5.10
N LEU A 349 -15.26 -21.46 5.76
CA LEU A 349 -14.49 -20.63 6.70
C LEU A 349 -13.58 -19.71 5.91
N LYS A 350 -13.74 -18.40 6.09
CA LYS A 350 -12.89 -17.43 5.43
C LYS A 350 -11.45 -17.57 5.93
N THR A 351 -10.55 -17.81 5.01
CA THR A 351 -9.12 -18.03 5.32
C THR A 351 -8.27 -17.11 4.48
N PHE A 352 -7.42 -16.33 5.13
CA PHE A 352 -6.56 -15.32 4.53
C PHE A 352 -5.11 -15.80 4.50
N PHE A 353 -4.36 -15.32 3.53
CA PHE A 353 -2.94 -15.54 3.45
C PHE A 353 -2.20 -14.29 3.93
N ILE A 354 -1.36 -14.44 4.97
CA ILE A 354 -0.55 -13.33 5.50
C ILE A 354 0.67 -13.15 4.60
N LEU A 355 0.90 -11.94 4.18
CA LEU A 355 2.06 -11.55 3.39
C LEU A 355 2.78 -10.40 4.12
N PRO A 356 3.98 -10.65 4.67
CA PRO A 356 4.79 -9.61 5.33
C PRO A 356 5.29 -8.54 4.37
N TYR A 357 5.33 -8.86 3.08
CA TYR A 357 5.61 -7.91 2.00
C TYR A 357 5.09 -8.48 0.67
N THR A 358 4.75 -7.61 -0.27
CA THR A 358 4.20 -8.00 -1.57
C THR A 358 4.86 -7.24 -2.70
N LEU A 359 5.75 -7.87 -3.44
CA LEU A 359 6.34 -7.32 -4.67
C LEU A 359 5.54 -7.68 -5.92
N VAL A 360 4.91 -8.86 -5.89
CA VAL A 360 4.08 -9.39 -6.97
C VAL A 360 2.82 -9.96 -6.36
N PHE A 361 1.65 -9.62 -6.89
CA PHE A 361 0.39 -10.15 -6.40
C PHE A 361 0.34 -11.68 -6.58
N PRO A 362 0.18 -12.46 -5.49
CA PRO A 362 0.14 -13.92 -5.59
C PRO A 362 -1.25 -14.41 -5.98
N GLU A 363 -1.32 -15.39 -6.87
CA GLU A 363 -2.58 -16.08 -7.16
C GLU A 363 -2.78 -17.24 -6.20
N THR A 364 -3.71 -17.13 -5.27
CA THR A 364 -3.98 -18.16 -4.26
C THR A 364 -5.48 -18.45 -4.12
N PRO A 365 -5.87 -19.61 -3.60
CA PRO A 365 -7.28 -19.93 -3.31
C PRO A 365 -7.79 -19.26 -2.02
N ALA A 366 -7.03 -18.42 -1.36
CA ALA A 366 -7.40 -17.74 -0.14
C ALA A 366 -8.68 -16.90 -0.32
N SER A 367 -9.40 -16.65 0.76
CA SER A 367 -10.53 -15.71 0.76
C SER A 367 -10.09 -14.25 0.67
N GLY A 368 -8.82 -14.01 0.92
CA GLY A 368 -8.19 -12.70 0.89
C GLY A 368 -6.75 -12.76 1.42
N TYR A 369 -6.21 -11.59 1.66
CA TYR A 369 -4.84 -11.39 2.11
C TYR A 369 -4.81 -10.51 3.35
N THR A 370 -3.85 -10.77 4.23
CA THR A 370 -3.50 -9.89 5.35
C THR A 370 -2.11 -9.32 5.05
N LEU A 371 -2.05 -8.04 4.69
CA LEU A 371 -0.85 -7.39 4.14
C LEU A 371 -0.23 -6.43 5.14
N GLU A 372 1.09 -6.45 5.22
CA GLU A 372 1.86 -5.45 5.95
C GLU A 372 1.82 -4.11 5.19
N THR A 373 1.67 -2.99 5.94
CA THR A 373 1.35 -1.66 5.38
C THR A 373 2.42 -1.08 4.48
N THR A 374 3.72 -1.34 4.73
CA THR A 374 4.82 -0.70 3.97
C THR A 374 4.83 -1.08 2.48
N THR A 375 4.26 -2.24 2.13
CA THR A 375 4.14 -2.69 0.74
C THR A 375 2.69 -2.70 0.23
N LEU A 376 1.77 -2.19 1.02
CA LEU A 376 0.37 -2.05 0.62
C LEU A 376 0.25 -0.92 -0.41
N ALA A 377 -0.34 -1.24 -1.55
CA ALA A 377 -0.62 -0.29 -2.63
C ALA A 377 -2.05 -0.49 -3.13
N MET A 378 -2.69 0.58 -3.60
CA MET A 378 -4.06 0.53 -4.15
C MET A 378 -4.19 -0.55 -5.23
N ARG A 379 -3.19 -0.67 -6.12
CA ARG A 379 -3.16 -1.71 -7.15
C ARG A 379 -3.26 -3.14 -6.60
N VAL A 380 -2.68 -3.41 -5.42
CA VAL A 380 -2.74 -4.75 -4.80
C VAL A 380 -4.14 -5.02 -4.27
N ILE A 381 -4.80 -4.02 -3.71
CA ILE A 381 -6.18 -4.09 -3.24
C ILE A 381 -7.13 -4.28 -4.43
N ASP A 382 -7.01 -3.48 -5.49
CA ASP A 382 -7.79 -3.60 -6.71
C ASP A 382 -7.65 -4.99 -7.35
N GLU A 383 -6.43 -5.53 -7.41
CA GLU A 383 -6.17 -6.87 -7.97
C GLU A 383 -6.83 -7.97 -7.13
N ALA A 384 -6.86 -7.82 -5.80
CA ALA A 384 -7.58 -8.72 -4.89
C ALA A 384 -9.09 -8.60 -5.11
N HIS A 385 -9.64 -7.40 -5.11
CA HIS A 385 -11.07 -7.15 -5.31
C HIS A 385 -11.58 -7.65 -6.66
N ASN A 386 -10.80 -7.51 -7.74
CA ASN A 386 -11.11 -8.07 -9.05
C ASN A 386 -11.24 -9.61 -9.06
N ARG A 387 -10.81 -10.27 -7.97
CA ARG A 387 -10.89 -11.72 -7.77
C ARG A 387 -11.84 -12.12 -6.64
N ASP A 388 -12.69 -11.20 -6.18
CA ASP A 388 -13.56 -11.38 -5.01
C ASP A 388 -12.79 -11.76 -3.73
N GLN A 389 -11.54 -11.31 -3.59
CA GLN A 389 -10.68 -11.51 -2.43
C GLN A 389 -10.60 -10.23 -1.60
N LYS A 390 -10.56 -10.36 -0.28
CA LYS A 390 -10.50 -9.26 0.67
C LYS A 390 -9.07 -8.94 1.07
N VAL A 391 -8.83 -7.69 1.50
CA VAL A 391 -7.52 -7.25 1.98
C VAL A 391 -7.65 -6.63 3.37
N TYR A 392 -6.90 -7.18 4.34
CA TYR A 392 -6.72 -6.59 5.67
C TYR A 392 -5.30 -6.05 5.79
N ALA A 393 -5.15 -4.85 6.33
CA ALA A 393 -3.85 -4.22 6.55
C ALA A 393 -3.38 -4.40 8.01
N TRP A 394 -2.09 -4.65 8.23
CA TRP A 394 -1.47 -4.82 9.57
C TRP A 394 -0.04 -4.27 9.60
N THR A 395 0.50 -3.83 10.74
CA THR A 395 -0.25 -3.35 11.90
C THR A 395 -0.31 -1.84 11.79
N VAL A 396 -1.49 -1.26 11.81
CA VAL A 396 -1.72 0.16 11.52
C VAL A 396 -2.03 0.87 12.84
N ASN A 397 -1.06 1.60 13.38
CA ASN A 397 -1.17 2.19 14.71
C ASN A 397 -1.20 3.74 14.72
N ASP A 398 -0.98 4.37 13.58
CA ASP A 398 -0.99 5.82 13.41
C ASP A 398 -2.26 6.28 12.68
N SER A 399 -2.85 7.40 13.10
CA SER A 399 -4.10 7.92 12.52
C SER A 399 -3.98 8.25 11.02
N ASP A 400 -2.83 8.80 10.59
CA ASP A 400 -2.62 9.17 9.19
C ASP A 400 -2.54 7.90 8.32
N ASP A 401 -1.90 6.83 8.82
CA ASP A 401 -1.86 5.54 8.14
C ASP A 401 -3.23 4.85 8.17
N MET A 402 -4.02 4.98 9.25
CA MET A 402 -5.40 4.48 9.32
C MET A 402 -6.27 5.14 8.25
N GLU A 403 -6.19 6.46 8.10
CA GLU A 403 -6.88 7.20 7.04
C GLU A 403 -6.43 6.73 5.66
N LYS A 404 -5.12 6.67 5.43
CA LYS A 404 -4.54 6.24 4.16
C LYS A 404 -5.01 4.84 3.76
N VAL A 405 -4.97 3.88 4.68
CA VAL A 405 -5.40 2.50 4.44
C VAL A 405 -6.91 2.42 4.16
N ALA A 406 -7.72 3.18 4.90
CA ALA A 406 -9.16 3.26 4.65
C ALA A 406 -9.47 3.87 3.27
N PHE A 407 -8.73 4.91 2.84
CA PHE A 407 -8.87 5.50 1.51
C PHE A 407 -8.41 4.58 0.37
N MET A 408 -7.48 3.68 0.63
CA MET A 408 -7.10 2.65 -0.34
C MET A 408 -8.18 1.57 -0.53
N ASP A 409 -9.32 1.65 0.17
CA ASP A 409 -10.41 0.66 0.16
C ASP A 409 -9.98 -0.71 0.72
N ALA A 410 -9.11 -0.73 1.73
CA ALA A 410 -8.82 -1.96 2.47
C ALA A 410 -10.09 -2.43 3.20
N ASP A 411 -10.32 -3.74 3.21
CA ASP A 411 -11.54 -4.34 3.81
C ASP A 411 -11.47 -4.45 5.33
N GLY A 412 -10.29 -4.31 5.92
CA GLY A 412 -10.11 -4.34 7.37
C GLY A 412 -8.76 -3.78 7.81
N ILE A 413 -8.73 -3.23 9.01
CA ILE A 413 -7.54 -2.64 9.64
C ILE A 413 -7.28 -3.35 10.94
N ILE A 414 -6.09 -3.95 11.05
CA ILE A 414 -5.58 -4.62 12.26
C ILE A 414 -4.67 -3.63 12.98
N THR A 415 -5.00 -3.33 14.25
CA THR A 415 -4.35 -2.28 15.03
C THR A 415 -4.23 -2.63 16.51
N ASP A 416 -3.19 -2.11 17.17
CA ASP A 416 -3.05 -2.07 18.64
C ASP A 416 -3.75 -0.84 19.27
N GLN A 417 -4.30 0.06 18.41
CA GLN A 417 -4.91 1.35 18.78
C GLN A 417 -6.38 1.39 18.32
N LEU A 418 -7.22 0.46 18.82
CA LEU A 418 -8.59 0.29 18.36
C LEU A 418 -9.45 1.53 18.61
N GLY A 419 -9.30 2.18 19.78
CA GLY A 419 -10.01 3.41 20.13
C GLY A 419 -9.68 4.54 19.17
N GLU A 420 -8.42 4.68 18.75
CA GLU A 420 -7.97 5.65 17.76
C GLU A 420 -8.52 5.33 16.38
N LEU A 421 -8.45 4.07 15.93
CA LEU A 421 -9.04 3.64 14.66
C LEU A 421 -10.52 4.01 14.55
N LYS A 422 -11.30 3.75 15.59
CA LYS A 422 -12.73 4.09 15.60
C LYS A 422 -12.97 5.59 15.54
N THR A 423 -12.16 6.36 16.25
CA THR A 423 -12.22 7.83 16.23
C THR A 423 -11.89 8.35 14.84
N THR A 424 -10.83 7.85 14.23
CA THR A 424 -10.39 8.21 12.87
C THR A 424 -11.48 7.89 11.83
N LEU A 425 -12.03 6.67 11.84
CA LEU A 425 -13.10 6.29 10.92
C LEU A 425 -14.39 7.10 11.15
N TYR A 426 -14.70 7.45 12.39
CA TYR A 426 -15.83 8.33 12.69
C TYR A 426 -15.61 9.74 12.13
N GLN A 427 -14.43 10.31 12.32
CA GLN A 427 -14.07 11.64 11.79
C GLN A 427 -14.12 11.67 10.26
N MET A 428 -13.54 10.67 9.60
CA MET A 428 -13.59 10.53 8.13
C MET A 428 -15.03 10.56 7.58
N ASN A 429 -15.97 9.96 8.30
CA ASN A 429 -17.36 9.86 7.85
C ASN A 429 -18.22 11.10 8.20
N HIS A 430 -17.92 11.78 9.31
CA HIS A 430 -18.78 12.84 9.82
C HIS A 430 -18.17 14.25 9.67
N HIS A 431 -16.85 14.33 9.67
CA HIS A 431 -16.10 15.59 9.56
C HIS A 431 -14.90 15.42 8.63
N PRO A 432 -15.12 15.06 7.34
CA PRO A 432 -14.02 14.79 6.43
C PRO A 432 -13.15 16.04 6.21
N SER A 433 -11.83 15.88 6.37
CA SER A 433 -10.86 16.86 5.88
C SER A 433 -10.64 16.60 4.39
N TYR A 434 -11.28 17.39 3.54
CA TYR A 434 -11.07 17.27 2.09
C TYR A 434 -9.66 17.72 1.67
N ALA A 435 -9.00 18.56 2.47
CA ALA A 435 -7.60 18.94 2.24
C ALA A 435 -6.68 17.72 2.37
N ASP A 436 -6.85 16.91 3.43
CA ASP A 436 -6.05 15.71 3.66
C ASP A 436 -6.39 14.61 2.64
N GLN A 437 -7.66 14.47 2.27
CA GLN A 437 -8.06 13.56 1.19
C GLN A 437 -7.42 13.91 -0.16
N ILE A 438 -7.33 15.20 -0.51
CA ILE A 438 -6.61 15.64 -1.71
C ILE A 438 -5.12 15.30 -1.61
N LEU A 439 -4.50 15.52 -0.46
CA LEU A 439 -3.08 15.20 -0.25
C LEU A 439 -2.83 13.69 -0.37
N GLN A 440 -3.66 12.87 0.23
CA GLN A 440 -3.58 11.41 0.14
C GLN A 440 -3.82 10.90 -1.29
N TYR A 441 -4.81 11.46 -1.99
CA TYR A 441 -5.02 11.18 -3.41
C TYR A 441 -3.75 11.41 -4.22
N LEU A 442 -3.08 12.53 -4.00
CA LEU A 442 -1.86 12.89 -4.73
C LEU A 442 -0.68 11.97 -4.39
N THR A 443 -0.53 11.58 -3.14
CA THR A 443 0.56 10.69 -2.70
C THR A 443 0.33 9.25 -3.15
N SER A 444 -0.89 8.73 -3.06
CA SER A 444 -1.22 7.37 -3.52
C SER A 444 -1.10 7.23 -5.04
N PHE A 445 -1.56 8.22 -5.82
CA PHE A 445 -1.40 8.19 -7.29
C PHE A 445 0.03 8.51 -7.75
N SER A 446 0.84 9.23 -6.98
CA SER A 446 2.27 9.37 -7.29
C SER A 446 2.97 8.01 -7.20
N ASP A 447 2.57 7.19 -6.25
CA ASP A 447 3.05 5.84 -6.08
C ASP A 447 2.60 4.89 -7.21
N ASP A 448 1.42 5.09 -7.79
CA ASP A 448 0.91 4.30 -8.93
C ASP A 448 1.35 4.84 -10.30
N ALA A 449 1.59 6.15 -10.44
CA ALA A 449 1.99 6.77 -11.73
C ALA A 449 3.47 6.57 -12.08
N GLU A 450 4.32 6.24 -11.10
CA GLU A 450 5.72 5.85 -11.32
C GLU A 450 5.86 4.36 -11.72
N ASN A 451 4.77 3.63 -11.87
CA ASN A 451 4.66 2.27 -12.35
C ASN A 451 4.21 2.22 -13.81
#